data_19cae8906f20e9f3f798d06c8700b711
#
_entry.id   19cae8906f20e9f3f798d06c8700b711
#
_cell.length_a   1.000
_cell.length_b   1.000
_cell.length_c   1.000
_cell.angle_alpha   90.00
_cell.angle_beta   90.00
_cell.angle_gamma   90.00
#
_symmetry.space_group_name_H-M   'P 1'
#
loop_
_entity.id
_entity.type
_entity.pdbx_description
1 polymer ?
#
loop_
_entity_poly.entity_id
_entity_poly.type
_entity_poly.pdbx_seq_one_letter_code
_entity_poly.pdbx_strand_id
1 'polypeptide(L)'
;MSDVYFSVCIPCYEMSGKGHKYLEHNLNQLVNQDFKNFEVIISDQSVNNKIKLLCEKNKKKLDLKYFLNENGKKQASANTNFAMKKASGQVIKIIFQDDYLYTNKALSNLYNVFSRTNISWCVCASEHSYDGVTVFRSFYPNYNDNIQLGNNTISSPSVIAVRRENYIPFDEKLIYLMDVDLYKRYFDRDGMPFILNDILVVNRLHDKQVSQLVTKSLIRSELHYIKRKFKNQMNIKSLFIYLKRILKSYF
;
A
#
# COMPACT_ATOMS: atom_id res chain seq x y z
N MET A 1 22.36 -14.47 -3.32
CA MET A 1 21.20 -13.66 -3.74
C MET A 1 19.95 -14.43 -3.36
N SER A 2 18.88 -13.76 -2.94
CA SER A 2 17.62 -14.45 -2.61
C SER A 2 17.03 -15.06 -3.88
N ASP A 3 16.66 -16.35 -3.84
CA ASP A 3 15.98 -17.02 -4.95
C ASP A 3 14.52 -16.52 -5.12
N VAL A 4 13.98 -15.81 -4.12
CA VAL A 4 12.64 -15.25 -4.13
C VAL A 4 12.59 -13.97 -4.94
N TYR A 5 11.63 -13.87 -5.87
CA TYR A 5 11.47 -12.67 -6.70
C TYR A 5 10.61 -11.60 -6.05
N PHE A 6 9.37 -11.93 -5.62
CA PHE A 6 8.51 -10.99 -4.91
C PHE A 6 8.40 -11.30 -3.43
N SER A 7 8.44 -10.25 -2.59
CA SER A 7 7.90 -10.28 -1.24
C SER A 7 6.58 -9.53 -1.23
N VAL A 8 5.47 -10.25 -1.08
CA VAL A 8 4.14 -9.65 -0.91
C VAL A 8 3.95 -9.30 0.55
N CYS A 9 4.02 -8.01 0.88
CA CYS A 9 3.97 -7.49 2.25
C CYS A 9 2.55 -7.06 2.60
N ILE A 10 1.95 -7.68 3.62
CA ILE A 10 0.57 -7.45 4.04
C ILE A 10 0.55 -7.02 5.51
N PRO A 11 0.32 -5.73 5.82
CA PRO A 11 0.06 -5.28 7.17
C PRO A 11 -1.35 -5.69 7.59
N CYS A 12 -1.47 -6.33 8.76
CA CYS A 12 -2.72 -6.90 9.25
C CYS A 12 -3.07 -6.41 10.65
N TYR A 13 -4.37 -6.36 10.92
CA TYR A 13 -4.96 -6.20 12.25
C TYR A 13 -6.39 -6.73 12.25
N GLU A 14 -7.06 -6.80 13.40
CA GLU A 14 -8.39 -7.42 13.53
C GLU A 14 -9.53 -6.71 12.79
N MET A 15 -9.41 -5.42 12.43
CA MET A 15 -10.42 -4.63 11.68
C MET A 15 -11.85 -4.83 12.21
N SER A 16 -12.04 -4.60 13.52
CA SER A 16 -13.33 -4.82 14.21
C SER A 16 -13.90 -6.24 13.98
N GLY A 17 -13.02 -7.24 13.91
CA GLY A 17 -13.37 -8.66 13.75
C GLY A 17 -13.52 -9.13 12.30
N LYS A 18 -13.39 -8.26 11.29
CA LYS A 18 -13.47 -8.62 9.86
C LYS A 18 -12.10 -8.94 9.24
N GLY A 19 -10.99 -8.54 9.89
CA GLY A 19 -9.65 -8.60 9.30
C GLY A 19 -9.26 -9.97 8.79
N HIS A 20 -9.53 -11.05 9.55
CA HIS A 20 -9.20 -12.40 9.11
C HIS A 20 -9.96 -12.82 7.82
N LYS A 21 -11.20 -12.35 7.62
CA LYS A 21 -11.99 -12.67 6.41
C LYS A 21 -11.42 -11.94 5.18
N TYR A 22 -11.00 -10.69 5.34
CA TYR A 22 -10.36 -9.94 4.24
C TYR A 22 -9.01 -10.58 3.88
N LEU A 23 -8.20 -10.92 4.88
CA LEU A 23 -6.95 -11.61 4.65
C LEU A 23 -7.15 -12.98 3.99
N GLU A 24 -8.16 -13.76 4.39
CA GLU A 24 -8.47 -15.06 3.76
C GLU A 24 -8.78 -14.89 2.27
N HIS A 25 -9.58 -13.88 1.90
CA HIS A 25 -9.84 -13.56 0.51
C HIS A 25 -8.54 -13.21 -0.23
N ASN A 26 -7.71 -12.33 0.33
CA ASN A 26 -6.43 -11.92 -0.24
C ASN A 26 -5.48 -13.12 -0.44
N LEU A 27 -5.32 -13.98 0.57
CA LEU A 27 -4.49 -15.18 0.48
C LEU A 27 -4.99 -16.17 -0.59
N ASN A 28 -6.30 -16.30 -0.77
CA ASN A 28 -6.87 -17.14 -1.83
C ASN A 28 -6.51 -16.59 -3.24
N GLN A 29 -6.51 -15.28 -3.43
CA GLN A 29 -6.06 -14.67 -4.69
C GLN A 29 -4.55 -14.87 -4.92
N LEU A 30 -3.74 -14.88 -3.86
CA LEU A 30 -2.31 -15.17 -3.95
C LEU A 30 -2.03 -16.65 -4.27
N VAL A 31 -2.78 -17.59 -3.71
CA VAL A 31 -2.69 -19.02 -4.06
C VAL A 31 -2.95 -19.23 -5.57
N ASN A 32 -3.87 -18.47 -6.14
CA ASN A 32 -4.29 -18.60 -7.55
C ASN A 32 -3.36 -17.86 -8.54
N GLN A 33 -2.33 -17.13 -8.10
CA GLN A 33 -1.38 -16.49 -9.03
C GLN A 33 -0.67 -17.53 -9.88
N ASP A 34 -0.47 -17.24 -11.17
CA ASP A 34 0.29 -18.08 -12.10
C ASP A 34 1.81 -18.00 -11.85
N PHE A 35 2.31 -16.83 -11.45
CA PHE A 35 3.70 -16.65 -11.01
C PHE A 35 3.88 -17.18 -9.59
N LYS A 36 4.83 -18.12 -9.37
CA LYS A 36 4.99 -18.82 -8.08
C LYS A 36 6.23 -18.43 -7.29
N ASN A 37 7.18 -17.70 -7.89
CA ASN A 37 8.40 -17.31 -7.19
C ASN A 37 8.18 -16.07 -6.30
N PHE A 38 7.41 -16.24 -5.23
CA PHE A 38 7.15 -15.19 -4.24
C PHE A 38 6.97 -15.76 -2.83
N GLU A 39 7.27 -14.93 -1.85
CA GLU A 39 6.92 -15.12 -0.45
C GLU A 39 5.79 -14.16 -0.03
N VAL A 40 5.07 -14.50 1.02
CA VAL A 40 4.06 -13.66 1.66
C VAL A 40 4.52 -13.30 3.07
N ILE A 41 4.65 -12.00 3.33
CA ILE A 41 5.07 -11.48 4.65
C ILE A 41 3.85 -10.86 5.34
N ILE A 42 3.38 -11.48 6.39
CA ILE A 42 2.29 -10.97 7.23
C ILE A 42 2.89 -10.28 8.46
N SER A 43 2.59 -8.99 8.61
CA SER A 43 2.88 -8.22 9.84
C SER A 43 1.56 -7.97 10.56
N ASP A 44 1.35 -8.62 11.71
CA ASP A 44 0.08 -8.61 12.43
C ASP A 44 0.16 -7.77 13.71
N GLN A 45 -0.76 -6.84 13.87
CA GLN A 45 -0.93 -6.01 15.08
C GLN A 45 -2.23 -6.35 15.84
N SER A 46 -2.84 -7.49 15.55
CA SER A 46 -4.04 -7.95 16.25
C SER A 46 -3.75 -8.31 17.70
N VAL A 47 -4.77 -8.14 18.54
CA VAL A 47 -4.73 -8.62 19.94
C VAL A 47 -5.23 -10.07 20.06
N ASN A 48 -5.90 -10.61 19.03
CA ASN A 48 -6.39 -11.98 18.98
C ASN A 48 -5.59 -12.82 17.98
N ASN A 49 -5.78 -14.15 18.02
CA ASN A 49 -4.99 -15.08 17.21
C ASN A 49 -5.64 -15.49 15.88
N LYS A 50 -6.75 -14.87 15.45
CA LYS A 50 -7.49 -15.29 14.24
C LYS A 50 -6.63 -15.20 12.98
N ILE A 51 -5.86 -14.11 12.84
CA ILE A 51 -4.94 -13.92 11.71
C ILE A 51 -3.82 -14.94 11.75
N LYS A 52 -3.21 -15.18 12.93
CA LYS A 52 -2.18 -16.21 13.13
C LYS A 52 -2.66 -17.59 12.70
N LEU A 53 -3.83 -18.02 13.18
CA LEU A 53 -4.42 -19.32 12.84
C LEU A 53 -4.72 -19.45 11.33
N LEU A 54 -5.18 -18.37 10.70
CA LEU A 54 -5.38 -18.34 9.26
C LEU A 54 -4.05 -18.51 8.50
N CYS A 55 -3.00 -17.83 8.95
CA CYS A 55 -1.66 -17.95 8.36
C CYS A 55 -1.13 -19.40 8.48
N GLU A 56 -1.25 -20.03 9.64
CA GLU A 56 -0.82 -21.42 9.84
C GLU A 56 -1.51 -22.40 8.87
N LYS A 57 -2.82 -22.21 8.62
CA LYS A 57 -3.57 -23.00 7.63
C LYS A 57 -3.04 -22.86 6.20
N ASN A 58 -2.53 -21.67 5.86
CA ASN A 58 -2.11 -21.35 4.49
C ASN A 58 -0.63 -21.61 4.21
N LYS A 59 0.23 -21.90 5.21
CA LYS A 59 1.65 -22.24 5.05
C LYS A 59 1.91 -23.42 4.11
N LYS A 60 0.95 -24.36 3.99
CA LYS A 60 1.06 -25.49 3.06
C LYS A 60 0.85 -25.10 1.59
N LYS A 61 0.24 -23.93 1.33
CA LYS A 61 -0.13 -23.46 -0.01
C LYS A 61 0.76 -22.32 -0.49
N LEU A 62 1.38 -21.56 0.44
CA LEU A 62 2.16 -20.36 0.19
C LEU A 62 3.43 -20.39 1.04
N ASP A 63 4.55 -19.89 0.51
CA ASP A 63 5.70 -19.50 1.35
C ASP A 63 5.32 -18.29 2.19
N LEU A 64 4.61 -18.55 3.30
CA LEU A 64 4.02 -17.56 4.17
C LEU A 64 4.80 -17.44 5.48
N LYS A 65 5.29 -16.22 5.75
CA LYS A 65 6.00 -15.84 6.97
C LYS A 65 5.14 -14.91 7.80
N TYR A 66 4.76 -15.35 8.98
CA TYR A 66 3.95 -14.59 9.94
C TYR A 66 4.83 -13.96 11.02
N PHE A 67 4.62 -12.67 11.27
CA PHE A 67 5.29 -11.90 12.32
C PHE A 67 4.27 -11.13 13.14
N LEU A 68 4.25 -11.35 14.44
CA LEU A 68 3.49 -10.53 15.37
C LEU A 68 4.27 -9.23 15.66
N ASN A 69 3.65 -8.09 15.43
CA ASN A 69 4.23 -6.75 15.60
C ASN A 69 3.63 -6.06 16.83
N GLU A 70 3.91 -6.62 18.02
CA GLU A 70 3.33 -6.15 19.30
C GLU A 70 3.81 -4.75 19.71
N ASN A 71 5.10 -4.49 19.50
CA ASN A 71 5.77 -3.28 19.98
C ASN A 71 5.74 -2.12 18.97
N GLY A 72 5.19 -2.33 17.79
CA GLY A 72 5.05 -1.29 16.77
C GLY A 72 3.93 -0.31 17.09
N LYS A 73 4.05 0.93 16.57
CA LYS A 73 2.91 1.84 16.59
C LYS A 73 1.71 1.18 15.92
N LYS A 74 0.55 1.27 16.55
CA LYS A 74 -0.71 0.71 16.05
C LYS A 74 -1.26 1.56 14.89
N GLN A 75 -0.56 1.54 13.76
CA GLN A 75 -0.93 2.28 12.54
C GLN A 75 -0.39 1.60 11.28
N ALA A 76 -1.07 1.82 10.14
CA ALA A 76 -0.76 1.17 8.87
C ALA A 76 0.67 1.43 8.40
N SER A 77 1.18 2.67 8.50
CA SER A 77 2.54 3.04 8.08
C SER A 77 3.61 2.22 8.82
N ALA A 78 3.54 2.15 10.16
CA ALA A 78 4.50 1.40 10.97
C ALA A 78 4.40 -0.12 10.73
N ASN A 79 3.18 -0.63 10.58
CA ASN A 79 2.95 -2.05 10.34
C ASN A 79 3.45 -2.49 8.96
N THR A 80 3.24 -1.64 7.93
CA THR A 80 3.77 -1.89 6.58
C THR A 80 5.30 -1.82 6.57
N ASN A 81 5.91 -0.84 7.27
CA ASN A 81 7.36 -0.76 7.42
C ASN A 81 7.96 -2.01 8.04
N PHE A 82 7.28 -2.55 9.06
CA PHE A 82 7.75 -3.78 9.70
C PHE A 82 7.70 -4.97 8.73
N ALA A 83 6.62 -5.11 7.94
CA ALA A 83 6.53 -6.15 6.91
C ALA A 83 7.64 -6.00 5.86
N MET A 84 7.85 -4.78 5.32
CA MET A 84 8.88 -4.52 4.31
C MET A 84 10.30 -4.83 4.79
N LYS A 85 10.60 -4.58 6.08
CA LYS A 85 11.92 -4.94 6.69
C LYS A 85 12.16 -6.45 6.71
N LYS A 86 11.11 -7.28 6.68
CA LYS A 86 11.22 -8.75 6.67
C LYS A 86 11.30 -9.33 5.26
N ALA A 87 11.09 -8.50 4.24
CA ALA A 87 11.13 -8.90 2.84
C ALA A 87 12.52 -9.40 2.42
N SER A 88 12.58 -10.55 1.74
CA SER A 88 13.81 -11.12 1.17
C SER A 88 13.84 -11.09 -0.35
N GLY A 89 12.69 -10.92 -1.02
CA GLY A 89 12.56 -10.89 -2.47
C GLY A 89 13.25 -9.70 -3.14
N GLN A 90 13.47 -9.80 -4.44
CA GLN A 90 14.06 -8.71 -5.23
C GLN A 90 13.13 -7.51 -5.36
N VAL A 91 11.82 -7.76 -5.39
CA VAL A 91 10.77 -6.73 -5.49
C VAL A 91 9.80 -6.87 -4.32
N ILE A 92 9.51 -5.75 -3.66
CA ILE A 92 8.47 -5.65 -2.63
C ILE A 92 7.17 -5.25 -3.31
N LYS A 93 6.12 -6.04 -3.12
CA LYS A 93 4.74 -5.76 -3.48
C LYS A 93 3.93 -5.51 -2.21
N ILE A 94 3.42 -4.30 -2.03
CA ILE A 94 2.54 -3.99 -0.90
C ILE A 94 1.11 -4.35 -1.29
N ILE A 95 0.39 -5.04 -0.40
CA ILE A 95 -1.05 -5.25 -0.49
C ILE A 95 -1.63 -5.02 0.91
N PHE A 96 -2.55 -4.09 1.06
CA PHE A 96 -3.27 -3.93 2.32
C PHE A 96 -4.22 -5.10 2.53
N GLN A 97 -4.48 -5.42 3.78
CA GLN A 97 -5.24 -6.61 4.19
C GLN A 97 -6.62 -6.73 3.55
N ASP A 98 -7.30 -5.62 3.36
CA ASP A 98 -8.64 -5.49 2.76
C ASP A 98 -8.62 -5.45 1.23
N ASP A 99 -7.49 -5.12 0.62
CA ASP A 99 -7.29 -5.12 -0.83
C ASP A 99 -6.85 -6.52 -1.32
N TYR A 100 -6.89 -6.75 -2.64
CA TYR A 100 -6.45 -8.03 -3.20
C TYR A 100 -6.00 -7.89 -4.66
N LEU A 101 -5.22 -8.87 -5.14
CA LEU A 101 -4.85 -8.97 -6.55
C LEU A 101 -6.06 -9.36 -7.38
N TYR A 102 -6.34 -8.60 -8.45
CA TYR A 102 -7.56 -8.74 -9.26
C TYR A 102 -7.53 -9.99 -10.14
N THR A 103 -6.40 -10.25 -10.79
CA THR A 103 -6.27 -11.38 -11.72
C THR A 103 -5.19 -12.36 -11.26
N ASN A 104 -5.26 -13.60 -11.74
CA ASN A 104 -4.22 -14.58 -11.50
C ASN A 104 -2.89 -14.26 -12.22
N LYS A 105 -2.86 -13.26 -13.10
CA LYS A 105 -1.68 -12.79 -13.84
C LYS A 105 -1.05 -11.54 -13.23
N ALA A 106 -1.52 -11.07 -12.07
CA ALA A 106 -1.05 -9.81 -11.52
C ALA A 106 0.46 -9.83 -11.21
N LEU A 107 0.98 -10.89 -10.61
CA LEU A 107 2.41 -11.01 -10.33
C LEU A 107 3.24 -11.27 -11.60
N SER A 108 2.75 -12.04 -12.57
CA SER A 108 3.47 -12.24 -13.83
C SER A 108 3.54 -10.96 -14.67
N ASN A 109 2.50 -10.12 -14.67
CA ASN A 109 2.54 -8.82 -15.33
C ASN A 109 3.57 -7.88 -14.68
N LEU A 110 3.64 -7.82 -13.35
CA LEU A 110 4.68 -7.08 -12.63
C LEU A 110 6.08 -7.67 -12.90
N TYR A 111 6.22 -8.99 -12.93
CA TYR A 111 7.49 -9.64 -13.27
C TYR A 111 7.98 -9.22 -14.65
N ASN A 112 7.11 -9.19 -15.67
CA ASN A 112 7.45 -8.76 -17.01
C ASN A 112 7.98 -7.32 -17.06
N VAL A 113 7.46 -6.43 -16.21
CA VAL A 113 7.95 -5.05 -16.11
C VAL A 113 9.33 -5.02 -15.46
N PHE A 114 9.49 -5.59 -14.26
CA PHE A 114 10.74 -5.49 -13.50
C PHE A 114 11.90 -6.31 -14.11
N SER A 115 11.61 -7.41 -14.82
CA SER A 115 12.64 -8.23 -15.47
C SER A 115 13.20 -7.61 -16.75
N ARG A 116 12.42 -6.74 -17.41
CA ARG A 116 12.79 -6.12 -18.70
C ARG A 116 13.26 -4.68 -18.58
N THR A 117 13.14 -4.07 -17.41
CA THR A 117 13.46 -2.66 -17.19
C THR A 117 14.28 -2.49 -15.92
N ASN A 118 15.03 -1.42 -15.83
CA ASN A 118 15.78 -1.06 -14.62
C ASN A 118 15.06 0.01 -13.79
N ILE A 119 13.73 -0.07 -13.69
CA ILE A 119 12.94 0.86 -12.89
C ILE A 119 13.09 0.60 -11.39
N SER A 120 13.03 1.66 -10.58
CA SER A 120 13.00 1.57 -9.13
C SER A 120 11.63 1.18 -8.61
N TRP A 121 10.55 1.74 -9.18
CA TRP A 121 9.19 1.56 -8.72
C TRP A 121 8.15 1.61 -9.83
N CYS A 122 7.05 0.90 -9.61
CA CYS A 122 5.94 0.75 -10.52
C CYS A 122 4.63 0.95 -9.76
N VAL A 123 3.63 1.52 -10.43
CA VAL A 123 2.25 1.60 -9.96
C VAL A 123 1.31 1.03 -11.01
N CYS A 124 0.28 0.29 -10.59
CA CYS A 124 -0.69 -0.32 -11.50
C CYS A 124 -2.08 0.33 -11.36
N ALA A 125 -2.92 0.14 -12.38
CA ALA A 125 -4.33 0.50 -12.29
C ALA A 125 -5.07 -0.39 -11.28
N SER A 126 -6.17 0.13 -10.74
CA SER A 126 -6.99 -0.55 -9.74
C SER A 126 -8.47 -0.40 -10.02
N GLU A 127 -9.26 -1.31 -9.45
CA GLU A 127 -10.72 -1.25 -9.33
C GLU A 127 -11.13 -1.01 -7.89
N HIS A 128 -12.41 -0.77 -7.68
CA HIS A 128 -13.03 -0.70 -6.37
C HIS A 128 -14.09 -1.80 -6.21
N SER A 129 -14.30 -2.27 -4.98
CA SER A 129 -15.33 -3.25 -4.66
C SER A 129 -15.84 -3.04 -3.23
N TYR A 130 -17.14 -3.18 -3.01
CA TYR A 130 -17.72 -3.21 -1.65
C TYR A 130 -17.76 -4.61 -1.06
N ASP A 131 -18.10 -5.60 -1.89
CA ASP A 131 -18.32 -7.00 -1.48
C ASP A 131 -17.09 -7.90 -1.69
N GLY A 132 -16.12 -7.45 -2.49
CA GLY A 132 -14.93 -8.23 -2.88
C GLY A 132 -15.15 -9.13 -4.10
N VAL A 133 -16.28 -8.99 -4.78
CA VAL A 133 -16.67 -9.76 -5.97
C VAL A 133 -16.99 -8.83 -7.13
N THR A 134 -17.94 -7.93 -6.92
CA THR A 134 -18.40 -6.97 -7.92
C THR A 134 -17.43 -5.78 -7.93
N VAL A 135 -16.81 -5.52 -9.08
CA VAL A 135 -15.90 -4.39 -9.27
C VAL A 135 -16.58 -3.25 -10.00
N PHE A 136 -16.16 -2.03 -9.68
CA PHE A 136 -16.67 -0.82 -10.30
C PHE A 136 -15.64 0.30 -10.22
N ARG A 137 -15.72 1.26 -11.12
CA ARG A 137 -14.91 2.49 -11.16
C ARG A 137 -13.41 2.23 -11.19
N SER A 138 -12.90 1.87 -12.37
CA SER A 138 -11.46 1.77 -12.63
C SER A 138 -10.73 3.07 -12.29
N PHE A 139 -9.56 2.93 -11.71
CA PHE A 139 -8.68 4.04 -11.39
C PHE A 139 -7.31 3.82 -12.05
N TYR A 140 -6.97 4.71 -12.96
CA TYR A 140 -5.69 4.71 -13.67
C TYR A 140 -4.76 5.74 -13.02
N PRO A 141 -3.59 5.32 -12.53
CA PRO A 141 -2.68 6.23 -11.83
C PRO A 141 -2.12 7.28 -12.77
N ASN A 142 -2.00 8.50 -12.25
CA ASN A 142 -1.34 9.61 -12.90
C ASN A 142 -0.58 10.41 -11.85
N TYR A 143 0.72 10.63 -12.05
CA TYR A 143 1.51 11.38 -11.08
C TYR A 143 1.20 12.88 -11.16
N ASN A 144 1.07 13.52 -9.99
CA ASN A 144 0.86 14.96 -9.82
C ASN A 144 1.96 15.53 -8.90
N ASP A 145 2.66 16.58 -9.33
CA ASP A 145 3.77 17.20 -8.58
C ASP A 145 3.39 17.70 -7.19
N ASN A 146 2.10 17.95 -6.93
CA ASN A 146 1.57 18.37 -5.63
C ASN A 146 0.82 17.27 -4.90
N ILE A 147 1.07 15.99 -5.24
CA ILE A 147 0.39 14.82 -4.68
C ILE A 147 0.48 14.79 -3.14
N GLN A 148 1.62 15.20 -2.58
CA GLN A 148 1.85 15.24 -1.12
C GLN A 148 0.87 16.15 -0.36
N LEU A 149 0.21 17.08 -1.04
CA LEU A 149 -0.83 17.93 -0.45
C LEU A 149 -2.20 17.22 -0.35
N GLY A 150 -2.25 15.91 -0.55
CA GLY A 150 -3.42 15.05 -0.33
C GLY A 150 -4.33 14.90 -1.55
N ASN A 151 -3.92 15.34 -2.74
CA ASN A 151 -4.62 15.00 -3.98
C ASN A 151 -4.04 13.67 -4.53
N ASN A 152 -4.48 12.55 -3.94
CA ASN A 152 -3.99 11.24 -4.36
C ASN A 152 -4.50 10.89 -5.76
N THR A 153 -3.59 10.87 -6.72
CA THR A 153 -3.82 10.52 -8.12
C THR A 153 -3.19 9.18 -8.51
N ILE A 154 -2.71 8.40 -7.53
CA ILE A 154 -2.07 7.08 -7.73
C ILE A 154 -2.94 5.94 -7.20
N SER A 155 -3.76 6.16 -6.18
CA SER A 155 -4.57 5.17 -5.45
C SER A 155 -3.92 4.74 -4.12
N SER A 156 -4.41 3.63 -3.52
CA SER A 156 -3.88 3.09 -2.27
C SER A 156 -2.46 2.53 -2.44
N PRO A 157 -1.69 2.36 -1.36
CA PRO A 157 -0.37 1.71 -1.43
C PRO A 157 -0.39 0.28 -1.98
N SER A 158 -1.55 -0.35 -2.08
CA SER A 158 -1.67 -1.67 -2.68
C SER A 158 -1.35 -1.69 -4.17
N VAL A 159 -1.32 -0.54 -4.86
CA VAL A 159 -0.93 -0.47 -6.28
C VAL A 159 0.58 -0.43 -6.51
N ILE A 160 1.39 -0.17 -5.46
CA ILE A 160 2.85 -0.02 -5.62
C ILE A 160 3.58 -1.36 -5.62
N ALA A 161 4.60 -1.46 -6.46
CA ALA A 161 5.69 -2.42 -6.37
C ALA A 161 7.02 -1.69 -6.49
N VAL A 162 8.04 -2.11 -5.76
CA VAL A 162 9.34 -1.41 -5.70
C VAL A 162 10.49 -2.40 -5.60
N ARG A 163 11.63 -2.14 -6.25
CA ARG A 163 12.86 -2.92 -6.00
C ARG A 163 13.24 -2.82 -4.54
N ARG A 164 13.53 -3.97 -3.91
CA ARG A 164 13.84 -4.01 -2.47
C ARG A 164 15.05 -3.15 -2.11
N GLU A 165 16.05 -3.06 -2.95
CA GLU A 165 17.21 -2.19 -2.74
C GLU A 165 16.86 -0.69 -2.73
N ASN A 166 15.74 -0.33 -3.38
CA ASN A 166 15.27 1.05 -3.53
C ASN A 166 14.05 1.37 -2.65
N TYR A 167 13.61 0.47 -1.76
CA TYR A 167 12.44 0.79 -0.96
C TYR A 167 12.69 1.96 0.00
N ILE A 168 11.66 2.80 0.18
CA ILE A 168 11.61 3.89 1.15
C ILE A 168 10.54 3.51 2.19
N PRO A 169 10.84 3.60 3.50
CA PRO A 169 9.82 3.35 4.51
C PRO A 169 8.77 4.47 4.52
N PHE A 170 7.55 4.14 4.89
CA PHE A 170 6.51 5.14 5.19
C PHE A 170 6.96 6.05 6.34
N ASP A 171 6.55 7.31 6.30
CA ASP A 171 6.73 8.23 7.43
C ASP A 171 5.68 7.90 8.51
N GLU A 172 6.16 7.35 9.63
CA GLU A 172 5.31 6.91 10.74
C GLU A 172 4.72 8.07 11.57
N LYS A 173 4.94 9.31 11.17
CA LYS A 173 4.23 10.48 11.70
C LYS A 173 2.91 10.74 10.95
N LEU A 174 2.67 10.03 9.84
CA LEU A 174 1.51 10.19 8.99
C LEU A 174 0.58 8.97 9.08
N ILE A 175 -0.70 9.24 9.11
CA ILE A 175 -1.79 8.25 9.11
C ILE A 175 -2.61 8.38 7.82
N TYR A 176 -3.07 9.60 7.49
CA TYR A 176 -3.93 9.88 6.35
C TYR A 176 -3.14 10.21 5.08
N LEU A 177 -2.05 10.98 5.20
CA LEU A 177 -1.23 11.41 4.05
C LEU A 177 0.02 10.53 3.85
N MET A 178 0.07 9.35 4.46
CA MET A 178 1.23 8.47 4.41
C MET A 178 1.57 7.96 3.01
N ASP A 179 0.56 7.70 2.19
CA ASP A 179 0.68 7.24 0.81
C ASP A 179 1.22 8.32 -0.12
N VAL A 180 0.59 9.49 -0.10
CA VAL A 180 0.98 10.62 -0.97
C VAL A 180 2.36 11.20 -0.60
N ASP A 181 2.74 11.13 0.69
CA ASP A 181 4.11 11.44 1.13
C ASP A 181 5.12 10.44 0.55
N LEU A 182 4.78 9.15 0.61
CA LEU A 182 5.64 8.09 0.06
C LEU A 182 5.85 8.26 -1.44
N TYR A 183 4.77 8.47 -2.20
CA TYR A 183 4.83 8.68 -3.66
C TYR A 183 5.67 9.89 -4.04
N LYS A 184 5.52 11.00 -3.29
CA LYS A 184 6.35 12.20 -3.51
C LYS A 184 7.82 11.91 -3.26
N ARG A 185 8.17 11.19 -2.19
CA ARG A 185 9.57 10.85 -1.88
C ARG A 185 10.18 9.89 -2.89
N TYR A 186 9.41 8.93 -3.43
CA TYR A 186 9.87 8.10 -4.55
C TYR A 186 10.13 8.94 -5.79
N PHE A 187 9.19 9.81 -6.15
CA PHE A 187 9.37 10.69 -7.30
C PHE A 187 10.60 11.60 -7.16
N ASP A 188 10.80 12.20 -6.00
CA ASP A 188 11.93 13.11 -5.74
C ASP A 188 13.28 12.42 -5.85
N ARG A 189 13.35 11.15 -5.48
CA ARG A 189 14.59 10.36 -5.51
C ARG A 189 14.82 9.65 -6.83
N ASP A 190 13.77 9.00 -7.37
CA ASP A 190 13.87 8.01 -8.44
C ASP A 190 13.17 8.47 -9.74
N GLY A 191 12.50 9.63 -9.73
CA GLY A 191 11.72 10.12 -10.87
C GLY A 191 10.35 9.43 -11.01
N MET A 192 9.81 9.49 -12.23
CA MET A 192 8.48 8.96 -12.56
C MET A 192 8.38 7.46 -12.30
N PRO A 193 7.25 6.97 -11.75
CA PRO A 193 6.96 5.54 -11.70
C PRO A 193 6.80 4.97 -13.11
N PHE A 194 7.09 3.70 -13.27
CA PHE A 194 6.51 2.96 -14.39
C PHE A 194 5.00 2.82 -14.13
N ILE A 195 4.17 3.36 -15.03
CA ILE A 195 2.72 3.28 -14.92
C ILE A 195 2.25 2.08 -15.74
N LEU A 196 1.75 1.04 -15.05
CA LEU A 196 1.15 -0.13 -15.67
C LEU A 196 -0.37 0.06 -15.72
N ASN A 197 -0.92 0.22 -16.92
CA ASN A 197 -2.35 0.45 -17.13
C ASN A 197 -3.21 -0.82 -16.94
N ASP A 198 -2.58 -1.97 -16.70
CA ASP A 198 -3.30 -3.18 -16.33
C ASP A 198 -3.91 -3.02 -14.93
N ILE A 199 -5.18 -3.39 -14.79
CA ILE A 199 -5.85 -3.43 -13.50
C ILE A 199 -5.38 -4.68 -12.76
N LEU A 200 -4.51 -4.49 -11.77
CA LEU A 200 -3.93 -5.60 -11.01
C LEU A 200 -4.42 -5.68 -9.56
N VAL A 201 -5.07 -4.64 -9.06
CA VAL A 201 -5.49 -4.53 -7.66
C VAL A 201 -6.94 -4.12 -7.58
N VAL A 202 -7.66 -4.67 -6.62
CA VAL A 202 -8.99 -4.18 -6.21
C VAL A 202 -8.87 -3.57 -4.81
N ASN A 203 -9.25 -2.32 -4.69
CA ASN A 203 -9.37 -1.60 -3.42
C ASN A 203 -10.76 -1.86 -2.85
N ARG A 204 -10.83 -2.53 -1.71
CA ARG A 204 -12.10 -2.76 -1.02
C ARG A 204 -12.55 -1.51 -0.29
N LEU A 205 -13.79 -1.09 -0.52
CA LEU A 205 -14.40 0.05 0.16
C LEU A 205 -15.28 -0.44 1.32
N HIS A 206 -15.08 0.13 2.50
CA HIS A 206 -15.90 -0.14 3.67
C HIS A 206 -15.83 1.03 4.69
N ASP A 207 -16.78 1.07 5.60
CA ASP A 207 -16.96 2.13 6.59
C ASP A 207 -15.85 2.24 7.67
N LYS A 208 -14.98 1.24 7.75
CA LYS A 208 -13.85 1.18 8.71
C LYS A 208 -12.50 1.53 8.10
N GLN A 209 -12.46 2.02 6.85
CA GLN A 209 -11.22 2.49 6.26
C GLN A 209 -10.68 3.71 7.02
N VAL A 210 -9.36 3.85 7.05
CA VAL A 210 -8.67 5.00 7.68
C VAL A 210 -9.23 6.32 7.14
N SER A 211 -9.44 6.43 5.83
CA SER A 211 -10.00 7.63 5.18
C SER A 211 -11.39 8.05 5.69
N GLN A 212 -12.18 7.10 6.24
CA GLN A 212 -13.50 7.37 6.82
C GLN A 212 -13.43 7.73 8.32
N LEU A 213 -12.35 7.36 9.00
CA LEU A 213 -12.21 7.49 10.45
C LEU A 213 -11.35 8.69 10.87
N VAL A 214 -10.58 9.27 9.94
CA VAL A 214 -9.71 10.41 10.26
C VAL A 214 -10.50 11.68 10.54
N THR A 215 -10.08 12.39 11.59
CA THR A 215 -10.68 13.67 11.95
C THR A 215 -10.14 14.81 11.07
N LYS A 216 -10.96 15.84 10.85
CA LYS A 216 -10.51 17.06 10.17
C LYS A 216 -9.28 17.71 10.86
N SER A 217 -9.18 17.61 12.19
CA SER A 217 -8.02 18.07 12.96
C SER A 217 -6.74 17.30 12.59
N LEU A 218 -6.82 15.97 12.47
CA LEU A 218 -5.69 15.16 12.04
C LEU A 218 -5.23 15.55 10.62
N ILE A 219 -6.17 15.69 9.69
CA ILE A 219 -5.86 16.12 8.31
C ILE A 219 -5.12 17.46 8.31
N ARG A 220 -5.57 18.45 9.11
CA ARG A 220 -4.89 19.74 9.23
C ARG A 220 -3.48 19.61 9.78
N SER A 221 -3.31 18.84 10.85
CA SER A 221 -1.99 18.64 11.47
C SER A 221 -1.00 17.98 10.51
N GLU A 222 -1.45 16.99 9.75
CA GLU A 222 -0.63 16.33 8.74
C GLU A 222 -0.33 17.25 7.54
N LEU A 223 -1.28 18.06 7.07
CA LEU A 223 -1.02 19.06 6.04
C LEU A 223 0.02 20.10 6.49
N HIS A 224 -0.03 20.55 7.75
CA HIS A 224 1.00 21.43 8.31
C HIS A 224 2.37 20.74 8.38
N TYR A 225 2.38 19.46 8.76
CA TYR A 225 3.61 18.66 8.78
C TYR A 225 4.19 18.51 7.36
N ILE A 226 3.39 18.14 6.38
CA ILE A 226 3.79 18.01 4.96
C ILE A 226 4.33 19.34 4.42
N LYS A 227 3.63 20.46 4.68
CA LYS A 227 4.12 21.79 4.27
C LYS A 227 5.52 22.08 4.81
N ARG A 228 5.80 21.76 6.09
CA ARG A 228 7.13 21.95 6.68
C ARG A 228 8.17 21.01 6.07
N LYS A 229 7.80 19.74 5.86
CA LYS A 229 8.67 18.71 5.30
C LYS A 229 9.14 19.06 3.89
N PHE A 230 8.25 19.56 3.04
CA PHE A 230 8.53 19.91 1.64
C PHE A 230 8.65 21.43 1.39
N LYS A 231 8.96 22.22 2.43
CA LYS A 231 8.96 23.71 2.33
C LYS A 231 9.76 24.26 1.16
N ASN A 232 10.92 23.68 0.88
CA ASN A 232 11.83 24.12 -0.19
C ASN A 232 11.33 23.78 -1.60
N GLN A 233 10.29 22.96 -1.73
CA GLN A 233 9.66 22.56 -3.00
C GLN A 233 8.30 23.26 -3.22
N MET A 234 7.87 24.07 -2.24
CA MET A 234 6.60 24.80 -2.32
C MET A 234 6.73 26.01 -3.24
N ASN A 235 5.94 26.04 -4.31
CA ASN A 235 5.75 27.19 -5.16
C ASN A 235 4.37 27.85 -4.91
N ILE A 236 4.04 28.92 -5.62
CA ILE A 236 2.77 29.65 -5.48
C ILE A 236 1.57 28.74 -5.70
N LYS A 237 1.61 27.84 -6.70
CA LYS A 237 0.55 26.86 -6.99
C LYS A 237 0.38 25.89 -5.82
N SER A 238 1.47 25.35 -5.29
CA SER A 238 1.48 24.46 -4.13
C SER A 238 0.89 25.14 -2.89
N LEU A 239 1.25 26.42 -2.67
CA LEU A 239 0.72 27.18 -1.55
C LEU A 239 -0.79 27.39 -1.66
N PHE A 240 -1.27 27.71 -2.87
CA PHE A 240 -2.72 27.85 -3.11
C PHE A 240 -3.48 26.55 -2.87
N ILE A 241 -2.95 25.41 -3.37
CA ILE A 241 -3.54 24.08 -3.12
C ILE A 241 -3.58 23.78 -1.62
N TYR A 242 -2.48 24.02 -0.92
CA TYR A 242 -2.38 23.85 0.53
C TYR A 242 -3.45 24.67 1.28
N LEU A 243 -3.56 25.98 0.98
CA LEU A 243 -4.55 26.85 1.61
C LEU A 243 -5.99 26.38 1.36
N LYS A 244 -6.30 25.98 0.12
CA LYS A 244 -7.61 25.42 -0.24
C LYS A 244 -7.91 24.15 0.56
N ARG A 245 -6.93 23.26 0.76
CA ARG A 245 -7.09 22.01 1.55
C ARG A 245 -7.27 22.31 3.02
N ILE A 246 -6.51 23.26 3.57
CA ILE A 246 -6.67 23.71 4.97
C ILE A 246 -8.07 24.30 5.17
N LEU A 247 -8.53 25.21 4.32
CA LEU A 247 -9.87 25.77 4.43
C LEU A 247 -10.95 24.68 4.39
N LYS A 248 -10.89 23.75 3.41
CA LYS A 248 -11.83 22.63 3.31
C LYS A 248 -11.86 21.75 4.56
N SER A 249 -10.79 21.70 5.33
CA SER A 249 -10.70 20.90 6.56
C SER A 249 -11.35 21.58 7.78
N TYR A 250 -11.85 22.80 7.67
CA TYR A 250 -12.62 23.46 8.73
C TYR A 250 -14.12 23.24 8.56
N PHE A 251 -14.59 23.11 7.33
CA PHE A 251 -15.99 22.86 6.97
C PHE A 251 -16.20 21.37 6.60
#